data_355fec75f3e3ae1698922b90085d148a
#
_entry.id   355fec75f3e3ae1698922b90085d148a
#
_cell.length_a   1.000
_cell.length_b   1.000
_cell.length_c   1.000
_cell.angle_alpha   90.00
_cell.angle_beta   90.00
_cell.angle_gamma   90.00
#
_symmetry.space_group_name_H-M   'P 1'
#
loop_
_entity.id
_entity.type
_entity.pdbx_description
1 polymer ?
#
loop_
_entity_poly.entity_id
_entity_poly.type
_entity_poly.pdbx_seq_one_letter_code
_entity_poly.pdbx_strand_id
1 'polypeptide(L)'
;YHCNMTIQEIQNRKEDQTFDCKSIQIDPKALAIPIVAFANADGGVIAIGVSDKTRTIEGVDQDTQKLNDLLRVPFDFCNPSISVTCTYEPCTDNDGNENRILLMHIPASSSLHTNQAEEAFMRVGDKSRKLTFDERVQLMYDKGERSFEDTAVYGATANDLNMDAVAKYVNLLGYSKSSMEYLKENNHFVTTDKNGEEVVSV
;
A
#
# COMPACT_ATOMS: atom_id res chain seq x y z
N TYR A 1 -8.63 -11.16 -6.08
CA TYR A 1 -9.51 -11.00 -7.26
C TYR A 1 -8.92 -9.90 -8.14
N HIS A 2 -8.21 -10.27 -9.24
CA HIS A 2 -7.83 -9.31 -10.27
C HIS A 2 -9.10 -8.99 -11.06
N CYS A 3 -9.62 -7.79 -10.88
CA CYS A 3 -10.68 -7.27 -11.72
C CYS A 3 -10.02 -6.89 -13.06
N ASN A 4 -10.17 -7.72 -14.09
CA ASN A 4 -9.77 -7.35 -15.46
C ASN A 4 -10.70 -6.22 -15.92
N MET A 5 -10.16 -5.01 -15.99
CA MET A 5 -10.89 -3.86 -16.52
C MET A 5 -10.78 -3.87 -18.05
N THR A 6 -11.92 -3.82 -18.72
CA THR A 6 -11.95 -3.71 -20.18
C THR A 6 -11.52 -2.32 -20.65
N ILE A 7 -11.09 -2.19 -21.90
CA ILE A 7 -10.74 -0.89 -22.51
C ILE A 7 -11.87 0.13 -22.40
N GLN A 8 -13.11 -0.30 -22.61
CA GLN A 8 -14.29 0.57 -22.49
C GLN A 8 -14.49 1.06 -21.05
N GLU A 9 -14.28 0.21 -20.06
CA GLU A 9 -14.34 0.61 -18.65
C GLU A 9 -13.23 1.61 -18.31
N ILE A 10 -12.00 1.38 -18.78
CA ILE A 10 -10.86 2.28 -18.57
C ILE A 10 -11.15 3.66 -19.18
N GLN A 11 -11.67 3.73 -20.41
CA GLN A 11 -11.98 4.99 -21.09
C GLN A 11 -13.13 5.77 -20.42
N ASN A 12 -14.15 5.07 -19.93
CA ASN A 12 -15.36 5.68 -19.37
C ASN A 12 -15.25 5.96 -17.87
N ARG A 13 -14.33 5.27 -17.17
CA ARG A 13 -14.16 5.46 -15.72
C ARG A 13 -13.50 6.79 -15.44
N LYS A 14 -14.14 7.60 -14.60
CA LYS A 14 -13.53 8.82 -14.06
C LYS A 14 -12.44 8.47 -13.05
N GLU A 15 -11.42 9.32 -12.97
CA GLU A 15 -10.44 9.22 -11.89
C GLU A 15 -11.12 9.42 -10.55
N ASP A 16 -10.73 8.60 -9.59
CA ASP A 16 -11.35 8.56 -8.26
C ASP A 16 -10.29 8.16 -7.20
N GLN A 17 -10.78 7.82 -6.01
CA GLN A 17 -9.95 7.38 -4.88
C GLN A 17 -9.07 6.16 -5.20
N THR A 18 -9.46 5.32 -6.16
CA THR A 18 -8.83 4.03 -6.45
C THR A 18 -8.39 3.85 -7.91
N PHE A 19 -8.58 4.88 -8.75
CA PHE A 19 -8.26 4.78 -10.17
C PHE A 19 -7.69 6.09 -10.72
N ASP A 20 -6.66 5.97 -11.59
CA ASP A 20 -6.02 7.08 -12.28
C ASP A 20 -5.57 6.66 -13.69
N CYS A 21 -5.48 7.60 -14.63
CA CYS A 21 -4.94 7.38 -15.97
C CYS A 21 -3.73 8.24 -16.21
N LYS A 22 -2.73 7.69 -16.91
CA LYS A 22 -1.51 8.42 -17.27
C LYS A 22 -1.06 8.08 -18.68
N SER A 23 -0.60 9.10 -19.38
CA SER A 23 0.10 8.92 -20.66
C SER A 23 1.37 8.10 -20.48
N ILE A 24 1.73 7.32 -21.51
CA ILE A 24 3.05 6.66 -21.56
C ILE A 24 4.20 7.66 -21.48
N GLN A 25 3.98 8.92 -21.86
CA GLN A 25 4.99 9.98 -21.87
C GLN A 25 5.23 10.61 -20.48
N ILE A 26 4.50 10.15 -19.43
CA ILE A 26 4.70 10.65 -18.07
C ILE A 26 6.16 10.52 -17.63
N ASP A 27 6.68 11.54 -16.96
CA ASP A 27 8.02 11.47 -16.35
C ASP A 27 8.02 10.46 -15.18
N PRO A 28 9.06 9.59 -15.04
CA PRO A 28 9.15 8.63 -13.94
C PRO A 28 9.01 9.25 -12.55
N LYS A 29 9.59 10.42 -12.29
CA LYS A 29 9.44 11.12 -11.01
C LYS A 29 8.01 11.59 -10.77
N ALA A 30 7.33 12.01 -11.85
CA ALA A 30 5.92 12.40 -11.76
C ALA A 30 5.00 11.19 -11.50
N LEU A 31 5.31 10.02 -12.08
CA LEU A 31 4.57 8.79 -11.84
C LEU A 31 4.72 8.29 -10.39
N ALA A 32 5.85 8.53 -9.74
CA ALA A 32 6.04 8.17 -8.33
C ALA A 32 5.00 8.83 -7.41
N ILE A 33 4.51 10.03 -7.74
CA ILE A 33 3.54 10.78 -6.94
C ILE A 33 2.22 10.00 -6.75
N PRO A 34 1.48 9.62 -7.80
CA PRO A 34 0.25 8.84 -7.63
C PRO A 34 0.52 7.44 -7.08
N ILE A 35 1.64 6.79 -7.38
CA ILE A 35 1.99 5.48 -6.80
C ILE A 35 2.12 5.59 -5.28
N VAL A 36 2.88 6.55 -4.78
CA VAL A 36 3.01 6.83 -3.34
C VAL A 36 1.66 7.20 -2.72
N ALA A 37 0.88 8.03 -3.41
CA ALA A 37 -0.42 8.47 -2.92
C ALA A 37 -1.42 7.31 -2.74
N PHE A 38 -1.47 6.38 -3.69
CA PHE A 38 -2.29 5.17 -3.57
C PHE A 38 -1.81 4.24 -2.45
N ALA A 39 -0.51 3.97 -2.37
CA ALA A 39 0.06 3.11 -1.33
C ALA A 39 -0.17 3.67 0.08
N ASN A 40 -0.13 4.98 0.25
CA ASN A 40 -0.40 5.64 1.52
C ASN A 40 -1.89 5.69 1.89
N ALA A 41 -2.78 5.54 0.92
CA ALA A 41 -4.23 5.49 1.10
C ALA A 41 -4.78 4.05 0.98
N ASP A 42 -5.81 3.86 0.17
CA ASP A 42 -6.57 2.60 0.06
C ASP A 42 -6.03 1.65 -1.02
N GLY A 43 -4.90 2.02 -1.66
CA GLY A 43 -4.43 1.35 -2.88
C GLY A 43 -5.23 1.80 -4.10
N GLY A 44 -4.95 1.21 -5.25
CA GLY A 44 -5.66 1.53 -6.48
C GLY A 44 -4.98 1.01 -7.74
N VAL A 45 -5.47 1.48 -8.89
CA VAL A 45 -4.96 1.10 -10.21
C VAL A 45 -4.62 2.35 -11.01
N ILE A 46 -3.42 2.35 -11.62
CA ILE A 46 -3.02 3.35 -12.61
C ILE A 46 -2.99 2.69 -13.98
N ALA A 47 -3.79 3.21 -14.91
CA ALA A 47 -3.78 2.80 -16.31
C ALA A 47 -2.79 3.68 -17.09
N ILE A 48 -1.68 3.08 -17.57
CA ILE A 48 -0.65 3.75 -18.37
C ILE A 48 -0.91 3.49 -19.84
N GLY A 49 -0.78 4.52 -20.67
CA GLY A 49 -1.07 4.48 -22.11
C GLY A 49 -2.46 5.01 -22.46
N VAL A 50 -3.04 5.77 -21.54
CA VAL A 50 -4.29 6.52 -21.71
C VAL A 50 -4.04 7.97 -21.37
N SER A 51 -4.36 8.88 -22.28
CA SER A 51 -4.26 10.31 -22.00
C SER A 51 -5.20 10.71 -20.86
N ASP A 52 -4.68 11.30 -19.81
CA ASP A 52 -5.46 11.78 -18.67
C ASP A 52 -6.43 12.93 -19.04
N LYS A 53 -6.10 13.73 -20.06
CA LYS A 53 -6.94 14.85 -20.50
C LYS A 53 -8.03 14.46 -21.49
N THR A 54 -7.67 13.69 -22.52
CA THR A 54 -8.55 13.39 -23.65
C THR A 54 -9.15 11.99 -23.60
N ARG A 55 -8.63 11.13 -22.71
CA ARG A 55 -8.99 9.70 -22.63
C ARG A 55 -8.72 8.91 -23.91
N THR A 56 -7.84 9.45 -24.75
CA THR A 56 -7.41 8.75 -25.96
C THR A 56 -6.49 7.60 -25.61
N ILE A 57 -6.62 6.49 -26.35
CA ILE A 57 -5.77 5.30 -26.16
C ILE A 57 -4.47 5.52 -26.90
N GLU A 58 -3.39 5.66 -26.16
CA GLU A 58 -2.03 5.81 -26.69
C GLU A 58 -1.34 4.46 -26.81
N GLY A 59 -1.62 3.54 -25.89
CA GLY A 59 -0.90 2.28 -25.73
C GLY A 59 0.50 2.48 -25.09
N VAL A 60 1.25 1.38 -24.95
CA VAL A 60 2.58 1.39 -24.31
C VAL A 60 3.67 0.70 -25.16
N ASP A 61 3.31 0.00 -26.24
CA ASP A 61 4.24 -0.85 -26.99
C ASP A 61 5.13 -0.07 -27.96
N GLN A 62 4.82 1.18 -28.27
CA GLN A 62 5.60 2.03 -29.18
C GLN A 62 6.93 2.49 -28.61
N ASP A 63 7.13 2.46 -27.28
CA ASP A 63 8.36 2.89 -26.61
C ASP A 63 8.73 1.93 -25.46
N THR A 64 9.41 0.85 -25.82
CA THR A 64 9.83 -0.19 -24.86
C THR A 64 10.77 0.36 -23.79
N GLN A 65 11.67 1.31 -24.15
CA GLN A 65 12.56 1.90 -23.18
C GLN A 65 11.79 2.70 -22.12
N LYS A 66 10.87 3.53 -22.56
CA LYS A 66 9.99 4.30 -21.69
C LYS A 66 9.14 3.40 -20.77
N LEU A 67 8.56 2.35 -21.35
CA LEU A 67 7.81 1.36 -20.58
C LEU A 67 8.65 0.74 -19.46
N ASN A 68 9.89 0.33 -19.77
CA ASN A 68 10.81 -0.23 -18.77
C ASN A 68 11.16 0.78 -17.68
N ASP A 69 11.38 2.04 -18.02
CA ASP A 69 11.64 3.09 -17.05
C ASP A 69 10.45 3.30 -16.10
N LEU A 70 9.21 3.26 -16.62
CA LEU A 70 8.00 3.37 -15.80
C LEU A 70 7.77 2.15 -14.89
N LEU A 71 8.06 0.93 -15.38
CA LEU A 71 7.96 -0.29 -14.58
C LEU A 71 8.91 -0.31 -13.37
N ARG A 72 10.03 0.41 -13.44
CA ARG A 72 11.01 0.50 -12.35
C ARG A 72 10.65 1.56 -11.30
N VAL A 73 9.72 2.47 -11.59
CA VAL A 73 9.37 3.59 -10.68
C VAL A 73 9.05 3.14 -9.25
N PRO A 74 8.27 2.08 -9.01
CA PRO A 74 7.96 1.63 -7.64
C PRO A 74 9.20 1.24 -6.82
N PHE A 75 10.29 0.85 -7.49
CA PHE A 75 11.55 0.44 -6.86
C PHE A 75 12.55 1.59 -6.77
N ASP A 76 12.71 2.34 -7.86
CA ASP A 76 13.77 3.34 -7.99
C ASP A 76 13.36 4.71 -7.44
N PHE A 77 12.06 5.02 -7.41
CA PHE A 77 11.54 6.36 -7.08
C PHE A 77 10.60 6.40 -5.86
N CYS A 78 10.37 5.27 -5.20
CA CYS A 78 9.57 5.19 -3.97
C CYS A 78 10.39 4.66 -2.79
N ASN A 79 10.21 5.23 -1.61
CA ASN A 79 10.94 4.85 -0.41
C ASN A 79 9.98 4.70 0.80
N PRO A 80 9.92 3.52 1.45
CA PRO A 80 10.42 2.24 0.96
C PRO A 80 9.81 1.87 -0.40
N SER A 81 10.41 0.94 -1.14
CA SER A 81 9.90 0.48 -2.42
C SER A 81 8.49 -0.12 -2.28
N ILE A 82 7.68 0.02 -3.33
CA ILE A 82 6.30 -0.45 -3.32
C ILE A 82 6.18 -1.68 -4.23
N SER A 83 5.60 -2.76 -3.71
CA SER A 83 5.36 -3.97 -4.50
C SER A 83 4.10 -3.80 -5.35
N VAL A 84 4.28 -3.50 -6.63
CA VAL A 84 3.21 -3.27 -7.60
C VAL A 84 3.04 -4.49 -8.50
N THR A 85 1.79 -4.92 -8.71
CA THR A 85 1.47 -5.96 -9.69
C THR A 85 1.07 -5.30 -11.01
N CYS A 86 1.70 -5.74 -12.11
CA CYS A 86 1.43 -5.19 -13.44
C CYS A 86 0.69 -6.21 -14.32
N THR A 87 -0.38 -5.77 -14.98
CA THR A 87 -1.10 -6.54 -16.00
C THR A 87 -1.25 -5.71 -17.27
N TYR A 88 -1.54 -6.37 -18.38
CA TYR A 88 -1.69 -5.71 -19.68
C TYR A 88 -3.06 -6.01 -20.26
N GLU A 89 -3.72 -4.97 -20.78
CA GLU A 89 -4.99 -5.10 -21.49
C GLU A 89 -4.77 -4.78 -22.97
N PRO A 90 -5.08 -5.72 -23.89
CA PRO A 90 -4.97 -5.48 -25.33
C PRO A 90 -5.89 -4.35 -25.79
N CYS A 91 -5.40 -3.51 -26.68
CA CYS A 91 -6.17 -2.40 -27.23
C CYS A 91 -5.79 -2.10 -28.69
N THR A 92 -6.57 -1.25 -29.32
CA THR A 92 -6.19 -0.56 -30.57
C THR A 92 -5.91 0.90 -30.21
N ASP A 93 -4.73 1.40 -30.56
CA ASP A 93 -4.35 2.78 -30.31
C ASP A 93 -5.09 3.76 -31.25
N ASN A 94 -4.87 5.06 -31.04
CA ASN A 94 -5.51 6.10 -31.86
C ASN A 94 -5.10 6.09 -33.34
N ASP A 95 -3.95 5.48 -33.67
CA ASP A 95 -3.44 5.35 -35.05
C ASP A 95 -3.94 4.07 -35.71
N GLY A 96 -4.73 3.25 -34.98
CA GLY A 96 -5.32 2.02 -35.49
C GLY A 96 -4.42 0.79 -35.37
N ASN A 97 -3.31 0.88 -34.63
CA ASN A 97 -2.38 -0.23 -34.40
C ASN A 97 -2.80 -1.09 -33.22
N GLU A 98 -2.50 -2.39 -33.30
CA GLU A 98 -2.56 -3.25 -32.11
C GLU A 98 -1.54 -2.78 -31.07
N ASN A 99 -2.00 -2.64 -29.84
CA ASN A 99 -1.22 -2.12 -28.72
C ASN A 99 -1.74 -2.68 -27.39
N ARG A 100 -1.16 -2.26 -26.27
CA ARG A 100 -1.60 -2.65 -24.93
C ARG A 100 -1.62 -1.45 -24.00
N ILE A 101 -2.48 -1.50 -22.99
CA ILE A 101 -2.45 -0.61 -21.83
C ILE A 101 -1.80 -1.38 -20.68
N LEU A 102 -0.91 -0.72 -19.93
CA LEU A 102 -0.36 -1.25 -18.69
C LEU A 102 -1.26 -0.84 -17.52
N LEU A 103 -1.71 -1.81 -16.74
CA LEU A 103 -2.42 -1.60 -15.48
C LEU A 103 -1.46 -1.88 -14.32
N MET A 104 -1.12 -0.85 -13.55
CA MET A 104 -0.32 -0.95 -12.34
C MET A 104 -1.25 -1.03 -11.14
N HIS A 105 -1.30 -2.18 -10.48
CA HIS A 105 -2.09 -2.42 -9.27
C HIS A 105 -1.24 -2.14 -8.04
N ILE A 106 -1.56 -1.06 -7.34
CA ILE A 106 -0.85 -0.58 -6.15
C ILE A 106 -1.63 -1.03 -4.91
N PRO A 107 -1.04 -1.85 -4.02
CA PRO A 107 -1.71 -2.21 -2.78
C PRO A 107 -1.68 -1.05 -1.78
N ALA A 108 -2.69 -1.00 -0.89
CA ALA A 108 -2.59 -0.20 0.32
C ALA A 108 -1.44 -0.74 1.18
N SER A 109 -0.62 0.14 1.72
CA SER A 109 0.54 -0.23 2.53
C SER A 109 0.31 0.07 4.02
N SER A 110 0.86 -0.78 4.88
CA SER A 110 0.93 -0.52 6.32
C SER A 110 2.06 0.45 6.70
N SER A 111 2.96 0.77 5.76
CA SER A 111 4.07 1.70 5.98
C SER A 111 3.82 3.02 5.25
N LEU A 112 4.40 4.12 5.77
CA LEU A 112 4.46 5.38 5.07
C LEU A 112 5.48 5.30 3.94
N HIS A 113 5.07 5.70 2.73
CA HIS A 113 5.95 5.82 1.56
C HIS A 113 6.15 7.28 1.17
N THR A 114 7.35 7.56 0.64
CA THR A 114 7.73 8.86 0.07
C THR A 114 8.29 8.67 -1.33
N ASN A 115 8.37 9.76 -2.10
CA ASN A 115 9.15 9.80 -3.33
C ASN A 115 10.64 10.04 -3.03
N GLN A 116 11.48 10.13 -4.07
CA GLN A 116 12.92 10.41 -3.92
C GLN A 116 13.25 11.79 -3.30
N ALA A 117 12.31 12.74 -3.34
CA ALA A 117 12.45 14.04 -2.69
C ALA A 117 11.98 14.03 -1.22
N GLU A 118 11.78 12.83 -0.64
CA GLU A 118 11.24 12.64 0.72
C GLU A 118 9.85 13.26 0.94
N GLU A 119 9.08 13.43 -0.11
CA GLU A 119 7.72 13.95 -0.07
C GLU A 119 6.71 12.81 0.01
N ALA A 120 5.76 12.90 0.95
CA ALA A 120 4.65 11.99 1.08
C ALA A 120 3.38 12.58 0.45
N PHE A 121 2.62 11.72 -0.19
CA PHE A 121 1.34 12.06 -0.80
C PHE A 121 0.27 11.06 -0.34
N MET A 122 -0.99 11.51 -0.33
CA MET A 122 -2.15 10.67 -0.07
C MET A 122 -3.20 10.90 -1.15
N ARG A 123 -3.84 9.82 -1.60
CA ARG A 123 -4.97 9.93 -2.53
C ARG A 123 -6.20 10.44 -1.79
N VAL A 124 -6.79 11.53 -2.29
CA VAL A 124 -8.02 12.13 -1.79
C VAL A 124 -8.91 12.42 -2.99
N GLY A 125 -9.89 11.58 -3.21
CA GLY A 125 -10.70 11.58 -4.43
C GLY A 125 -9.83 11.34 -5.67
N ASP A 126 -9.88 12.25 -6.64
CA ASP A 126 -9.10 12.21 -7.88
C ASP A 126 -7.71 12.88 -7.77
N LYS A 127 -7.29 13.32 -6.60
CA LYS A 127 -6.03 14.07 -6.38
C LYS A 127 -5.03 13.31 -5.53
N SER A 128 -3.75 13.42 -5.92
CA SER A 128 -2.61 13.06 -5.10
C SER A 128 -2.16 14.29 -4.31
N ARG A 129 -2.62 14.41 -3.07
CA ARG A 129 -2.35 15.57 -2.21
C ARG A 129 -1.07 15.37 -1.43
N LYS A 130 -0.16 16.34 -1.49
CA LYS A 130 1.05 16.35 -0.66
C LYS A 130 0.68 16.53 0.81
N LEU A 131 1.28 15.71 1.68
CA LEU A 131 1.10 15.79 3.12
C LEU A 131 2.06 16.81 3.73
N THR A 132 1.56 17.58 4.69
CA THR A 132 2.36 18.41 5.57
C THR A 132 3.19 17.56 6.51
N PHE A 133 4.15 18.18 7.24
CA PHE A 133 4.93 17.45 8.24
C PHE A 133 4.05 16.81 9.31
N ASP A 134 3.11 17.55 9.88
CA ASP A 134 2.22 17.05 10.94
C ASP A 134 1.31 15.93 10.45
N GLU A 135 0.78 16.03 9.22
CA GLU A 135 -0.02 14.96 8.61
C GLU A 135 0.81 13.69 8.34
N ARG A 136 2.08 13.84 7.98
CA ARG A 136 3.00 12.69 7.83
C ARG A 136 3.23 12.00 9.16
N VAL A 137 3.48 12.78 10.22
CA VAL A 137 3.67 12.26 11.58
C VAL A 137 2.41 11.53 12.04
N GLN A 138 1.22 12.13 11.84
CA GLN A 138 -0.04 11.50 12.19
C GLN A 138 -0.24 10.19 11.42
N LEU A 139 0.00 10.17 10.10
CA LEU A 139 -0.14 8.97 9.29
C LEU A 139 0.87 7.87 9.72
N MET A 140 2.08 8.24 10.14
CA MET A 140 3.05 7.29 10.69
C MET A 140 2.53 6.64 11.97
N TYR A 141 1.93 7.41 12.87
CA TYR A 141 1.31 6.88 14.08
C TYR A 141 0.13 5.96 13.75
N ASP A 142 -0.77 6.40 12.87
CA ASP A 142 -1.96 5.62 12.48
C ASP A 142 -1.59 4.27 11.85
N LYS A 143 -0.53 4.27 11.01
CA LYS A 143 0.01 3.04 10.42
C LYS A 143 0.87 2.24 11.40
N GLY A 144 1.55 2.89 12.32
CA GLY A 144 2.43 2.30 13.33
C GLY A 144 1.69 1.74 14.54
N GLU A 145 0.56 2.30 14.93
CA GLU A 145 -0.26 1.77 16.03
C GLU A 145 -0.66 0.31 15.79
N ARG A 146 -0.95 -0.05 14.54
CA ARG A 146 -1.24 -1.46 14.18
C ARG A 146 -0.03 -2.40 14.28
N SER A 147 1.19 -1.87 14.14
CA SER A 147 2.43 -2.65 14.29
C SER A 147 3.06 -2.49 15.68
N PHE A 148 2.69 -1.45 16.41
CA PHE A 148 3.19 -1.21 17.77
C PHE A 148 2.57 -2.19 18.78
N GLU A 149 1.28 -2.50 18.62
CA GLU A 149 0.59 -3.52 19.43
C GLU A 149 1.17 -4.93 19.26
N ASP A 150 1.82 -5.21 18.12
CA ASP A 150 2.49 -6.48 17.84
C ASP A 150 4.01 -6.41 18.09
N THR A 151 4.54 -5.26 18.54
CA THR A 151 5.99 -5.09 18.74
C THR A 151 6.39 -5.54 20.12
N ALA A 152 7.37 -6.45 20.20
CA ALA A 152 7.94 -6.89 21.46
C ALA A 152 8.53 -5.71 22.26
N VAL A 153 8.18 -5.60 23.52
CA VAL A 153 8.79 -4.63 24.43
C VAL A 153 10.23 -5.05 24.71
N TYR A 154 11.19 -4.18 24.38
CA TYR A 154 12.59 -4.51 24.57
C TYR A 154 12.91 -4.84 26.06
N GLY A 155 13.44 -6.04 26.28
CA GLY A 155 13.82 -6.52 27.60
C GLY A 155 12.67 -7.01 28.48
N ALA A 156 11.42 -7.02 28.00
CA ALA A 156 10.29 -7.59 28.71
C ALA A 156 9.96 -9.00 28.22
N THR A 157 9.78 -9.91 29.13
CA THR A 157 9.42 -11.32 28.89
C THR A 157 8.07 -11.64 29.55
N ALA A 158 7.47 -12.77 29.17
CA ALA A 158 6.25 -13.24 29.82
C ALA A 158 6.39 -13.42 31.34
N ASN A 159 7.62 -13.61 31.84
CA ASN A 159 7.91 -13.73 33.27
C ASN A 159 7.77 -12.40 34.04
N ASP A 160 7.79 -11.27 33.35
CA ASP A 160 7.62 -9.94 33.95
C ASP A 160 6.15 -9.60 34.21
N LEU A 161 5.23 -10.42 33.66
CA LEU A 161 3.78 -10.25 33.87
C LEU A 161 3.35 -10.78 35.24
N ASN A 162 2.49 -10.03 35.93
CA ASN A 162 1.84 -10.49 37.15
C ASN A 162 0.74 -11.54 36.79
N MET A 163 1.14 -12.80 36.67
CA MET A 163 0.27 -13.89 36.26
C MET A 163 -0.89 -14.14 37.23
N ASP A 164 -0.75 -13.78 38.54
CA ASP A 164 -1.86 -13.87 39.50
C ASP A 164 -2.96 -12.85 39.19
N ALA A 165 -2.57 -11.64 38.76
CA ALA A 165 -3.52 -10.62 38.33
C ALA A 165 -4.20 -11.03 37.03
N VAL A 166 -3.44 -11.57 36.08
CA VAL A 166 -3.97 -12.10 34.81
C VAL A 166 -4.96 -13.24 35.08
N ALA A 167 -4.61 -14.20 35.94
CA ALA A 167 -5.48 -15.31 36.28
C ALA A 167 -6.83 -14.87 36.91
N LYS A 168 -6.79 -13.88 37.81
CA LYS A 168 -8.02 -13.29 38.38
C LYS A 168 -8.89 -12.65 37.31
N TYR A 169 -8.28 -11.90 36.38
CA TYR A 169 -9.00 -11.25 35.29
C TYR A 169 -9.63 -12.27 34.33
N VAL A 170 -8.85 -13.27 33.89
CA VAL A 170 -9.30 -14.34 33.00
C VAL A 170 -10.46 -15.13 33.62
N ASN A 171 -10.40 -15.43 34.94
CA ASN A 171 -11.47 -16.08 35.65
C ASN A 171 -12.76 -15.22 35.71
N LEU A 172 -12.64 -13.91 35.89
CA LEU A 172 -13.79 -12.99 35.85
C LEU A 172 -14.47 -12.95 34.50
N LEU A 173 -13.70 -13.13 33.41
CA LEU A 173 -14.23 -13.21 32.04
C LEU A 173 -14.87 -14.56 31.72
N GLY A 174 -14.71 -15.57 32.58
CA GLY A 174 -15.21 -16.93 32.31
C GLY A 174 -14.47 -17.64 31.18
N TYR A 175 -13.22 -17.27 30.90
CA TYR A 175 -12.41 -17.89 29.85
C TYR A 175 -11.96 -19.29 30.27
N SER A 176 -12.15 -20.28 29.40
CA SER A 176 -12.02 -21.71 29.74
C SER A 176 -10.60 -22.30 29.59
N LYS A 177 -9.70 -21.56 28.94
CA LYS A 177 -8.31 -22.00 28.74
C LYS A 177 -7.37 -21.33 29.75
N SER A 178 -6.08 -21.58 29.65
CA SER A 178 -5.07 -21.01 30.56
C SER A 178 -4.92 -19.49 30.37
N SER A 179 -4.41 -18.80 31.41
CA SER A 179 -4.10 -17.37 31.36
C SER A 179 -3.12 -17.02 30.26
N MET A 180 -2.14 -17.90 29.98
CA MET A 180 -1.16 -17.70 28.92
C MET A 180 -1.80 -17.81 27.52
N GLU A 181 -2.71 -18.75 27.32
CA GLU A 181 -3.48 -18.87 26.06
C GLU A 181 -4.37 -17.64 25.85
N TYR A 182 -4.95 -17.10 26.91
CA TYR A 182 -5.70 -15.85 26.84
C TYR A 182 -4.85 -14.69 26.33
N LEU A 183 -3.65 -14.51 26.90
CA LEU A 183 -2.74 -13.44 26.51
C LEU A 183 -2.25 -13.57 25.05
N LYS A 184 -2.12 -14.79 24.53
CA LYS A 184 -1.71 -15.05 23.14
C LYS A 184 -2.86 -14.88 22.14
N GLU A 185 -4.08 -15.30 22.49
CA GLU A 185 -5.23 -15.32 21.59
C GLU A 185 -6.01 -14.01 21.56
N ASN A 186 -6.02 -13.29 22.70
CA ASN A 186 -6.83 -12.08 22.84
C ASN A 186 -5.90 -10.87 23.11
N ASN A 187 -5.74 -10.02 22.15
CA ASN A 187 -5.00 -8.75 22.16
C ASN A 187 -3.47 -8.84 21.97
N HIS A 188 -2.92 -9.99 21.65
CA HIS A 188 -1.48 -10.14 21.30
C HIS A 188 -0.49 -9.64 22.38
N PHE A 189 -0.86 -9.67 23.66
CA PHE A 189 0.01 -9.23 24.75
C PHE A 189 1.30 -10.05 24.89
N VAL A 190 1.32 -11.27 24.39
CA VAL A 190 2.51 -12.13 24.35
C VAL A 190 2.68 -12.67 22.96
N THR A 191 3.85 -12.46 22.38
CA THR A 191 4.26 -12.96 21.05
C THR A 191 5.56 -13.75 21.17
N THR A 192 5.97 -14.41 20.11
CA THR A 192 7.22 -15.15 20.05
C THR A 192 8.24 -14.37 19.22
N ASP A 193 9.41 -14.10 19.78
CA ASP A 193 10.48 -13.40 19.09
C ASP A 193 11.19 -14.30 18.05
N LYS A 194 12.19 -13.73 17.34
CA LYS A 194 12.98 -14.43 16.34
C LYS A 194 13.80 -15.62 16.88
N ASN A 195 14.03 -15.66 18.19
CA ASN A 195 14.78 -16.70 18.90
C ASN A 195 13.86 -17.79 19.48
N GLY A 196 12.55 -17.63 19.36
CA GLY A 196 11.55 -18.54 19.91
C GLY A 196 11.19 -18.25 21.38
N GLU A 197 11.59 -17.10 21.93
CA GLU A 197 11.25 -16.69 23.29
C GLU A 197 9.90 -15.97 23.33
N GLU A 198 9.13 -16.21 24.41
CA GLU A 198 7.87 -15.53 24.65
C GLU A 198 8.13 -14.15 25.25
N VAL A 199 7.82 -13.11 24.50
CA VAL A 199 8.04 -11.72 24.85
C VAL A 199 6.72 -10.96 24.95
N VAL A 200 6.69 -9.92 25.79
CA VAL A 200 5.52 -9.04 25.94
C VAL A 200 5.47 -8.09 24.74
N SER A 201 4.30 -7.96 24.13
CA SER A 201 3.98 -6.94 23.12
C SER A 201 3.09 -5.84 23.69
N VAL A 202 3.07 -4.69 23.06
CA VAL A 202 2.26 -3.52 23.47
C VAL A 202 1.16 -3.30 22.47
#